data_513c7ae2054fc3479572a99302211268
#
_entry.id   513c7ae2054fc3479572a99302211268
#
_cell.length_a   1.000
_cell.length_b   1.000
_cell.length_c   1.000
_cell.angle_alpha   90.00
_cell.angle_beta   90.00
_cell.angle_gamma   90.00
#
_symmetry.space_group_name_H-M   'P 1'
#
loop_
_entity.id
_entity.type
_entity.pdbx_description
1 polymer ?
#
loop_
_entity_poly.entity_id
_entity_poly.type
_entity_poly.pdbx_seq_one_letter_code
_entity_poly.pdbx_strand_id
1 'polypeptide(L)'
;MSIASVLVVDDDVAVCRILHRMLSDDQYQVQISNSVGDAVAVIEQKLFEVYVLDYKLPDGTGLDLAERIRSKGSQAPIVLISGYDPSAVALRAEKLNIFDIIEKPFSRATICDAVKKALGFSADAEEADLVSNDPAEQAARTKNGFPKTAIVGVASFLLLLSCAAIYYFIHGH
;
A
#
# COMPACT_ATOMS: atom_id res chain seq x y z
N MET A 1 20.47 14.11 4.29
CA MET A 1 19.24 13.28 4.35
C MET A 1 18.07 14.19 4.01
N SER A 2 17.27 13.88 3.00
CA SER A 2 16.07 14.64 2.71
C SER A 2 15.01 14.32 3.78
N ILE A 3 14.23 15.32 4.17
CA ILE A 3 13.11 15.14 5.09
C ILE A 3 11.96 14.56 4.29
N ALA A 4 11.46 13.40 4.71
CA ALA A 4 10.38 12.73 4.00
C ALA A 4 9.07 13.54 4.06
N SER A 5 8.37 13.58 2.93
CA SER A 5 7.12 14.33 2.75
C SER A 5 5.90 13.44 2.94
N VAL A 6 4.94 13.89 3.73
CA VAL A 6 3.70 13.18 4.06
C VAL A 6 2.49 14.05 3.72
N LEU A 7 1.54 13.52 2.95
CA LEU A 7 0.23 14.13 2.78
C LEU A 7 -0.77 13.48 3.74
N VAL A 8 -1.38 14.27 4.61
CA VAL A 8 -2.47 13.87 5.51
C VAL A 8 -3.79 14.41 4.97
N VAL A 9 -4.79 13.55 4.85
CA VAL A 9 -6.13 13.94 4.37
C VAL A 9 -7.19 13.42 5.34
N ASP A 10 -7.86 14.33 6.03
CA ASP A 10 -8.95 14.06 6.98
C ASP A 10 -9.83 15.32 7.07
N ASP A 11 -11.14 15.18 7.11
CA ASP A 11 -12.06 16.32 7.20
C ASP A 11 -12.17 16.90 8.60
N ASP A 12 -11.75 16.14 9.62
CA ASP A 12 -11.69 16.64 10.99
C ASP A 12 -10.39 17.45 11.22
N VAL A 13 -10.57 18.76 11.33
CA VAL A 13 -9.45 19.70 11.58
C VAL A 13 -8.71 19.38 12.88
N ALA A 14 -9.37 18.81 13.90
CA ALA A 14 -8.70 18.44 15.14
C ALA A 14 -7.82 17.20 14.91
N VAL A 15 -8.29 16.21 14.19
CA VAL A 15 -7.49 15.04 13.78
C VAL A 15 -6.29 15.48 12.93
N CYS A 16 -6.51 16.34 11.93
CA CYS A 16 -5.44 16.91 11.12
C CYS A 16 -4.35 17.57 11.95
N ARG A 17 -4.73 18.40 12.94
CA ARG A 17 -3.76 19.07 13.84
C ARG A 17 -2.95 18.09 14.67
N ILE A 18 -3.62 17.04 15.16
CA ILE A 18 -2.98 15.98 15.95
C ILE A 18 -1.99 15.21 15.08
N LEU A 19 -2.39 14.77 13.91
CA LEU A 19 -1.53 14.06 12.97
C LEU A 19 -0.35 14.92 12.51
N HIS A 20 -0.61 16.18 12.16
CA HIS A 20 0.45 17.12 11.80
C HIS A 20 1.50 17.24 12.91
N ARG A 21 1.07 17.44 14.17
CA ARG A 21 1.98 17.56 15.29
C ARG A 21 2.77 16.27 15.50
N MET A 22 2.11 15.13 15.52
CA MET A 22 2.74 13.82 15.74
C MET A 22 3.85 13.55 14.72
N LEU A 23 3.56 13.77 13.43
CA LEU A 23 4.49 13.50 12.35
C LEU A 23 5.58 14.58 12.21
N SER A 24 5.25 15.85 12.48
CA SER A 24 6.27 16.92 12.48
C SER A 24 7.27 16.77 13.62
N ASP A 25 6.84 16.29 14.80
CA ASP A 25 7.75 15.96 15.90
C ASP A 25 8.75 14.85 15.51
N ASP A 26 8.35 13.94 14.62
CA ASP A 26 9.20 12.89 14.05
C ASP A 26 9.99 13.36 12.81
N GLN A 27 10.04 14.68 12.57
CA GLN A 27 10.80 15.35 11.51
C GLN A 27 10.31 15.07 10.07
N TYR A 28 9.03 14.74 9.88
CA TYR A 28 8.43 14.65 8.54
C TYR A 28 7.94 16.02 8.06
N GLN A 29 8.02 16.28 6.76
CA GLN A 29 7.38 17.43 6.13
C GLN A 29 5.90 17.12 5.86
N VAL A 30 5.01 17.60 6.72
CA VAL A 30 3.59 17.27 6.64
C VAL A 30 2.81 18.36 5.90
N GLN A 31 2.01 17.95 4.93
CA GLN A 31 0.98 18.79 4.30
C GLN A 31 -0.39 18.23 4.62
N ILE A 32 -1.38 19.10 4.80
CA ILE A 32 -2.76 18.73 5.14
C ILE A 32 -3.69 19.11 3.98
N SER A 33 -4.68 18.26 3.73
CA SER A 33 -5.87 18.55 2.94
C SER A 33 -7.12 18.08 3.69
N ASN A 34 -8.27 18.73 3.48
CA ASN A 34 -9.48 18.41 4.23
C ASN A 34 -10.59 17.79 3.34
N SER A 35 -10.30 17.52 2.09
CA SER A 35 -11.22 16.91 1.14
C SER A 35 -10.46 16.16 0.04
N VAL A 36 -11.16 15.31 -0.72
CA VAL A 36 -10.59 14.67 -1.91
C VAL A 36 -10.19 15.74 -2.94
N GLY A 37 -11.05 16.75 -3.15
CA GLY A 37 -10.79 17.83 -4.10
C GLY A 37 -9.53 18.61 -3.78
N ASP A 38 -9.34 19.02 -2.51
CA ASP A 38 -8.14 19.73 -2.06
C ASP A 38 -6.89 18.86 -2.21
N ALA A 39 -6.98 17.58 -1.83
CA ALA A 39 -5.88 16.64 -1.97
C ALA A 39 -5.50 16.42 -3.43
N VAL A 40 -6.47 16.30 -4.34
CA VAL A 40 -6.23 16.21 -5.78
C VAL A 40 -5.48 17.43 -6.30
N ALA A 41 -5.88 18.64 -5.93
CA ALA A 41 -5.18 19.86 -6.34
C ALA A 41 -3.72 19.89 -5.87
N VAL A 42 -3.45 19.31 -4.70
CA VAL A 42 -2.10 19.18 -4.15
C VAL A 42 -1.26 18.15 -4.90
N ILE A 43 -1.80 16.96 -5.16
CA ILE A 43 -1.06 15.88 -5.86
C ILE A 43 -0.87 16.17 -7.35
N GLU A 44 -1.63 17.12 -7.93
CA GLU A 44 -1.37 17.64 -9.27
C GLU A 44 -0.05 18.43 -9.35
N GLN A 45 0.37 19.03 -8.24
CA GLN A 45 1.56 19.87 -8.18
C GLN A 45 2.81 19.08 -7.74
N LYS A 46 2.64 18.15 -6.79
CA LYS A 46 3.75 17.31 -6.28
C LYS A 46 3.22 15.98 -5.74
N LEU A 47 4.05 14.96 -5.80
CA LEU A 47 3.82 13.68 -5.14
C LEU A 47 4.50 13.66 -3.77
N PHE A 48 4.06 12.74 -2.92
CA PHE A 48 4.56 12.56 -1.55
C PHE A 48 5.14 11.16 -1.39
N GLU A 49 6.02 11.02 -0.41
CA GLU A 49 6.66 9.73 -0.11
C GLU A 49 5.74 8.82 0.71
N VAL A 50 4.78 9.38 1.46
CA VAL A 50 3.72 8.64 2.16
C VAL A 50 2.42 9.43 2.13
N TYR A 51 1.30 8.71 2.07
CA TYR A 51 -0.04 9.26 2.18
C TYR A 51 -0.74 8.68 3.40
N VAL A 52 -1.36 9.53 4.23
CA VAL A 52 -2.21 9.14 5.37
C VAL A 52 -3.61 9.67 5.08
N LEU A 53 -4.55 8.78 4.76
CA LEU A 53 -5.86 9.15 4.23
C LEU A 53 -6.97 8.67 5.16
N ASP A 54 -7.87 9.55 5.56
CA ASP A 54 -9.13 9.11 6.16
C ASP A 54 -10.00 8.40 5.11
N TYR A 55 -10.65 7.33 5.53
CA TYR A 55 -11.55 6.61 4.64
C TYR A 55 -12.75 7.44 4.22
N LYS A 56 -13.36 8.20 5.16
CA LYS A 56 -14.57 8.97 4.91
C LYS A 56 -14.25 10.45 4.79
N LEU A 57 -14.46 11.01 3.60
CA LEU A 57 -14.25 12.42 3.31
C LEU A 57 -15.56 13.04 2.82
N PRO A 58 -15.74 14.38 2.90
CA PRO A 58 -17.01 15.04 2.58
C PRO A 58 -17.43 14.90 1.11
N ASP A 59 -16.47 14.69 0.22
CA ASP A 59 -16.64 14.66 -1.24
C ASP A 59 -16.21 13.33 -1.86
N GLY A 60 -16.01 12.27 -1.05
CA GLY A 60 -15.64 10.95 -1.52
C GLY A 60 -15.04 10.07 -0.45
N THR A 61 -14.18 9.14 -0.84
CA THR A 61 -13.48 8.25 0.08
C THR A 61 -11.97 8.33 -0.10
N GLY A 62 -11.22 7.97 0.96
CA GLY A 62 -9.76 7.84 0.86
C GLY A 62 -9.32 6.82 -0.20
N LEU A 63 -10.17 5.81 -0.49
CA LEU A 63 -9.90 4.86 -1.57
C LEU A 63 -10.09 5.48 -2.96
N ASP A 64 -11.03 6.42 -3.13
CA ASP A 64 -11.18 7.17 -4.39
C ASP A 64 -9.96 8.06 -4.63
N LEU A 65 -9.43 8.67 -3.56
CA LEU A 65 -8.18 9.42 -3.62
C LEU A 65 -6.97 8.50 -3.91
N ALA A 66 -6.91 7.33 -3.30
CA ALA A 66 -5.88 6.35 -3.56
C ALA A 66 -5.85 5.91 -5.04
N GLU A 67 -7.01 5.71 -5.67
CA GLU A 67 -7.10 5.43 -7.12
C GLU A 67 -6.50 6.57 -7.95
N ARG A 68 -6.76 7.83 -7.57
CA ARG A 68 -6.18 8.99 -8.26
C ARG A 68 -4.67 9.08 -8.07
N ILE A 69 -4.16 8.80 -6.86
CA ILE A 69 -2.72 8.74 -6.58
C ILE A 69 -2.06 7.67 -7.46
N ARG A 70 -2.64 6.46 -7.54
CA ARG A 70 -2.15 5.37 -8.39
C ARG A 70 -2.20 5.72 -9.88
N SER A 71 -3.27 6.36 -10.33
CA SER A 71 -3.40 6.81 -11.74
C SER A 71 -2.37 7.87 -12.15
N LYS A 72 -1.81 8.60 -11.19
CA LYS A 72 -0.67 9.52 -11.39
C LYS A 72 0.68 8.80 -11.45
N GLY A 73 0.71 7.48 -11.35
CA GLY A 73 1.93 6.67 -11.37
C GLY A 73 2.66 6.57 -10.03
N SER A 74 2.13 7.16 -8.95
CA SER A 74 2.75 7.04 -7.63
C SER A 74 2.55 5.63 -7.06
N GLN A 75 3.65 4.99 -6.67
CA GLN A 75 3.66 3.74 -5.91
C GLN A 75 3.92 3.97 -4.41
N ALA A 76 4.02 5.21 -3.99
CA ALA A 76 4.25 5.55 -2.59
C ALA A 76 3.21 4.89 -1.68
N PRO A 77 3.62 4.41 -0.49
CA PRO A 77 2.74 3.73 0.43
C PRO A 77 1.61 4.65 0.92
N ILE A 78 0.45 4.03 1.07
CA ILE A 78 -0.76 4.69 1.55
C ILE A 78 -1.21 4.00 2.84
N VAL A 79 -1.31 4.76 3.92
CA VAL A 79 -1.91 4.35 5.19
C VAL A 79 -3.34 4.87 5.21
N LEU A 80 -4.32 3.97 5.30
CA LEU A 80 -5.73 4.33 5.39
C LEU A 80 -6.16 4.37 6.85
N ILE A 81 -6.84 5.41 7.28
CA ILE A 81 -7.44 5.51 8.62
C ILE A 81 -8.95 5.31 8.47
N SER A 82 -9.57 4.42 9.25
CA SER A 82 -10.98 4.11 9.13
C SER A 82 -11.65 3.95 10.50
N GLY A 83 -12.84 4.50 10.63
CA GLY A 83 -13.75 4.19 11.74
C GLY A 83 -14.70 3.02 11.45
N TYR A 84 -14.51 2.35 10.32
CA TYR A 84 -15.31 1.20 9.88
C TYR A 84 -14.49 -0.08 9.95
N ASP A 85 -15.18 -1.21 10.05
CA ASP A 85 -14.55 -2.54 10.00
C ASP A 85 -13.61 -2.64 8.78
N PRO A 86 -12.33 -2.95 8.99
CA PRO A 86 -11.36 -3.14 7.91
C PRO A 86 -11.81 -4.14 6.84
N SER A 87 -12.61 -5.15 7.21
CA SER A 87 -13.11 -6.15 6.26
C SER A 87 -14.00 -5.54 5.17
N ALA A 88 -14.72 -4.47 5.47
CA ALA A 88 -15.60 -3.78 4.52
C ALA A 88 -14.83 -3.09 3.37
N VAL A 89 -13.58 -2.74 3.61
CA VAL A 89 -12.72 -2.02 2.66
C VAL A 89 -11.57 -2.87 2.10
N ALA A 90 -11.33 -4.05 2.69
CA ALA A 90 -10.15 -4.89 2.44
C ALA A 90 -9.95 -5.22 0.95
N LEU A 91 -10.99 -5.67 0.26
CA LEU A 91 -10.88 -6.08 -1.15
C LEU A 91 -10.46 -4.94 -2.08
N ARG A 92 -10.96 -3.72 -1.83
CA ARG A 92 -10.61 -2.54 -2.62
C ARG A 92 -9.23 -2.02 -2.23
N ALA A 93 -8.91 -2.07 -0.93
CA ALA A 93 -7.61 -1.69 -0.40
C ALA A 93 -6.48 -2.58 -0.97
N GLU A 94 -6.70 -3.89 -1.06
CA GLU A 94 -5.75 -4.82 -1.67
C GLU A 94 -5.46 -4.48 -3.14
N LYS A 95 -6.49 -4.23 -3.94
CA LYS A 95 -6.34 -3.84 -5.36
C LYS A 95 -5.56 -2.53 -5.56
N LEU A 96 -5.59 -1.65 -4.58
CA LEU A 96 -4.92 -0.35 -4.61
C LEU A 96 -3.55 -0.38 -3.94
N ASN A 97 -3.08 -1.56 -3.50
CA ASN A 97 -1.85 -1.71 -2.74
C ASN A 97 -1.79 -0.72 -1.56
N ILE A 98 -2.87 -0.69 -0.76
CA ILE A 98 -2.88 0.07 0.50
C ILE A 98 -1.89 -0.61 1.44
N PHE A 99 -0.95 0.17 1.98
CA PHE A 99 0.14 -0.34 2.82
C PHE A 99 -0.37 -0.84 4.18
N ASP A 100 -1.24 -0.06 4.82
CA ASP A 100 -1.80 -0.40 6.13
C ASP A 100 -3.18 0.23 6.32
N ILE A 101 -4.02 -0.39 7.17
CA ILE A 101 -5.34 0.12 7.55
C ILE A 101 -5.38 0.25 9.06
N ILE A 102 -5.52 1.49 9.53
CA ILE A 102 -5.56 1.81 10.96
C ILE A 102 -6.98 2.14 11.38
N GLU A 103 -7.48 1.45 12.39
CA GLU A 103 -8.80 1.69 12.95
C GLU A 103 -8.81 2.89 13.91
N LYS A 104 -9.84 3.73 13.83
CA LYS A 104 -10.13 4.79 14.82
C LYS A 104 -10.84 4.18 16.04
N PRO A 105 -10.42 4.48 17.28
CA PRO A 105 -9.40 5.44 17.68
C PRO A 105 -7.97 4.89 17.63
N PHE A 106 -7.01 5.71 17.23
CA PHE A 106 -5.61 5.33 17.11
C PHE A 106 -4.72 6.06 18.13
N SER A 107 -3.56 5.50 18.41
CA SER A 107 -2.52 6.13 19.23
C SER A 107 -1.45 6.81 18.36
N ARG A 108 -0.65 7.71 19.01
CA ARG A 108 0.54 8.28 18.36
C ARG A 108 1.48 7.18 17.85
N ALA A 109 1.77 6.19 18.70
CA ALA A 109 2.67 5.09 18.35
C ALA A 109 2.19 4.37 17.09
N THR A 110 0.89 4.05 17.00
CA THR A 110 0.31 3.35 15.84
C THR A 110 0.55 4.10 14.54
N ILE A 111 0.31 5.42 14.52
CA ILE A 111 0.49 6.25 13.30
C ILE A 111 1.97 6.42 12.95
N CYS A 112 2.81 6.78 13.93
CA CYS A 112 4.23 7.01 13.69
C CYS A 112 4.94 5.73 13.24
N ASP A 113 4.61 4.58 13.83
CA ASP A 113 5.16 3.28 13.43
C ASP A 113 4.72 2.87 12.03
N ALA A 114 3.46 3.12 11.66
CA ALA A 114 2.97 2.82 10.32
C ALA A 114 3.67 3.66 9.26
N VAL A 115 3.80 4.98 9.48
CA VAL A 115 4.51 5.88 8.55
C VAL A 115 5.99 5.53 8.45
N LYS A 116 6.65 5.21 9.57
CA LYS A 116 8.05 4.78 9.59
C LYS A 116 8.28 3.49 8.82
N LYS A 117 7.40 2.49 9.00
CA LYS A 117 7.46 1.23 8.26
C LYS A 117 7.20 1.46 6.76
N ALA A 118 6.25 2.33 6.43
CA ALA A 118 5.94 2.69 5.06
C ALA A 118 7.16 3.31 4.34
N LEU A 119 7.89 4.21 5.00
CA LEU A 119 9.12 4.80 4.46
C LEU A 119 10.27 3.79 4.33
N GLY A 120 10.42 2.86 5.27
CA GLY A 120 11.39 1.76 5.16
C GLY A 120 11.09 0.85 3.97
N PHE A 121 9.82 0.53 3.74
CA PHE A 121 9.38 -0.25 2.57
C PHE A 121 9.71 0.45 1.23
N SER A 122 9.53 1.77 1.15
CA SER A 122 9.86 2.53 -0.06
C SER A 122 11.38 2.57 -0.35
N ALA A 123 12.21 2.66 0.69
CA ALA A 123 13.67 2.65 0.53
C ALA A 123 14.18 1.32 -0.02
N ASP A 124 13.64 0.20 0.49
CA ASP A 124 14.02 -1.15 0.04
C ASP A 124 13.61 -1.40 -1.42
N ALA A 125 12.50 -0.80 -1.88
CA ALA A 125 12.03 -0.93 -3.26
C ALA A 125 12.92 -0.17 -4.26
N GLU A 126 13.41 1.02 -3.89
CA GLU A 126 14.32 1.80 -4.73
C GLU A 126 15.71 1.14 -4.82
N GLU A 127 16.19 0.51 -3.74
CA GLU A 127 17.48 -0.18 -3.75
C GLU A 127 17.42 -1.47 -4.59
N ALA A 128 16.27 -2.16 -4.63
CA ALA A 128 16.07 -3.34 -5.46
C ALA A 128 16.06 -3.02 -6.96
N ASP A 129 15.51 -1.88 -7.38
CA ASP A 129 15.49 -1.44 -8.78
C ASP A 129 16.88 -0.98 -9.27
N LEU A 130 17.70 -0.42 -8.39
CA LEU A 130 19.07 0.01 -8.74
C LEU A 130 20.02 -1.17 -8.92
N VAL A 131 19.83 -2.27 -8.17
CA VAL A 131 20.66 -3.48 -8.25
C VAL A 131 20.32 -4.31 -9.49
N SER A 132 19.10 -4.23 -10.02
CA SER A 132 18.68 -5.04 -11.18
C SER A 132 19.23 -4.57 -12.55
N ASN A 133 19.86 -3.40 -12.62
CA ASN A 133 20.36 -2.80 -13.88
C ASN A 133 21.87 -2.95 -14.12
N ASP A 134 22.60 -3.76 -13.33
CA ASP A 134 24.01 -4.04 -13.61
C ASP A 134 24.15 -5.21 -14.61
N PRO A 135 24.63 -4.94 -15.85
CA PRO A 135 24.80 -5.97 -16.89
C PRO A 135 25.78 -7.09 -16.50
N ALA A 136 26.65 -6.84 -15.51
CA ALA A 136 27.64 -7.82 -15.06
C ALA A 136 27.01 -8.90 -14.16
N GLU A 137 25.97 -8.58 -13.42
CA GLU A 137 25.28 -9.52 -12.51
C GLU A 137 24.31 -10.43 -13.26
N GLN A 138 23.73 -9.97 -14.37
CA GLN A 138 22.91 -10.82 -15.25
C GLN A 138 23.72 -11.92 -15.91
N ALA A 139 25.01 -11.69 -16.20
CA ALA A 139 25.90 -12.71 -16.77
C ALA A 139 26.34 -13.77 -15.76
N ALA A 140 26.33 -13.47 -14.47
CA ALA A 140 26.70 -14.41 -13.40
C ALA A 140 25.54 -15.36 -13.02
N ARG A 141 24.29 -14.89 -13.12
CA ARG A 141 23.08 -15.72 -12.82
C ARG A 141 22.82 -16.82 -13.85
N THR A 142 23.31 -16.69 -15.08
CA THR A 142 23.17 -17.70 -16.13
C THR A 142 24.16 -18.87 -16.02
N LYS A 143 25.19 -18.77 -15.17
CA LYS A 143 26.20 -19.82 -15.03
C LYS A 143 26.04 -20.78 -13.84
N ASN A 144 25.16 -20.43 -12.87
CA ASN A 144 24.88 -21.31 -11.73
C ASN A 144 23.47 -21.89 -11.91
N GLY A 145 23.39 -23.00 -12.64
CA GLY A 145 22.16 -23.75 -12.82
C GLY A 145 21.62 -24.27 -11.49
N PHE A 146 20.48 -23.76 -11.04
CA PHE A 146 19.72 -24.39 -9.98
C PHE A 146 19.21 -25.77 -10.43
N PRO A 147 19.28 -26.80 -9.59
CA PRO A 147 18.77 -28.12 -9.95
C PRO A 147 17.25 -28.07 -10.15
N LYS A 148 16.80 -28.55 -11.31
CA LYS A 148 15.41 -28.63 -11.75
C LYS A 148 14.58 -29.72 -11.04
N THR A 149 14.58 -29.80 -9.71
CA THR A 149 13.89 -30.90 -9.01
C THR A 149 12.99 -30.48 -7.85
N ALA A 150 12.44 -29.25 -7.81
CA ALA A 150 11.57 -28.85 -6.71
C ALA A 150 10.20 -28.27 -7.10
N ILE A 151 9.75 -28.30 -8.37
CA ILE A 151 8.47 -27.69 -8.79
C ILE A 151 7.54 -28.70 -9.49
N VAL A 152 7.58 -29.97 -9.15
CA VAL A 152 6.64 -30.98 -9.71
C VAL A 152 5.52 -31.36 -8.72
N GLY A 153 5.58 -30.93 -7.46
CA GLY A 153 4.66 -31.40 -6.41
C GLY A 153 3.34 -30.65 -6.26
N VAL A 154 3.19 -29.40 -6.73
CA VAL A 154 2.00 -28.58 -6.42
C VAL A 154 0.97 -28.55 -7.54
N ALA A 155 1.39 -28.65 -8.78
CA ALA A 155 0.48 -28.66 -9.94
C ALA A 155 -0.35 -29.94 -10.06
N SER A 156 0.16 -31.10 -9.62
CA SER A 156 -0.56 -32.38 -9.67
C SER A 156 -1.69 -32.50 -8.64
N PHE A 157 -1.62 -31.79 -7.52
CA PHE A 157 -2.63 -31.88 -6.46
C PHE A 157 -3.90 -31.09 -6.80
N LEU A 158 -3.79 -29.99 -7.52
CA LEU A 158 -4.94 -29.18 -7.97
C LEU A 158 -5.71 -29.81 -9.14
N LEU A 159 -5.06 -30.58 -9.99
CA LEU A 159 -5.71 -31.28 -11.10
C LEU A 159 -6.54 -32.49 -10.63
N LEU A 160 -6.15 -33.15 -9.54
CA LEU A 160 -6.90 -34.29 -8.98
C LEU A 160 -8.19 -33.85 -8.25
N LEU A 161 -8.21 -32.66 -7.64
CA LEU A 161 -9.42 -32.10 -7.01
C LEU A 161 -10.47 -31.66 -8.05
N SER A 162 -10.03 -31.17 -9.21
CA SER A 162 -10.91 -30.77 -10.32
C SER A 162 -11.58 -31.98 -10.96
N CYS A 163 -10.92 -33.11 -11.16
CA CYS A 163 -11.48 -34.33 -11.72
C CYS A 163 -12.48 -35.01 -10.78
N ALA A 164 -12.24 -35.00 -9.47
CA ALA A 164 -13.16 -35.59 -8.48
C ALA A 164 -14.48 -34.82 -8.40
N ALA A 165 -14.46 -33.48 -8.49
CA ALA A 165 -15.65 -32.64 -8.47
C ALA A 165 -16.51 -32.84 -9.74
N ILE A 166 -15.89 -33.00 -10.89
CA ILE A 166 -16.59 -33.24 -12.15
C ILE A 166 -17.20 -34.67 -12.20
N TYR A 167 -16.50 -35.67 -11.67
CA TYR A 167 -17.00 -37.03 -11.58
C TYR A 167 -18.23 -37.15 -10.66
N TYR A 168 -18.22 -36.42 -9.52
CA TYR A 168 -19.34 -36.41 -8.55
C TYR A 168 -20.59 -35.69 -9.12
N PHE A 169 -20.39 -34.68 -9.97
CA PHE A 169 -21.48 -33.92 -10.58
C PHE A 169 -22.18 -34.70 -11.73
N ILE A 170 -21.47 -35.60 -12.40
CA ILE A 170 -22.01 -36.35 -13.55
C ILE A 170 -22.70 -37.70 -13.13
N HIS A 171 -22.33 -38.30 -12.00
CA HIS A 171 -22.78 -39.64 -11.61
C HIS A 171 -23.52 -39.68 -10.26
N GLY A 172 -23.87 -38.54 -9.69
CA GLY A 172 -24.67 -38.41 -8.46
C GLY A 172 -26.16 -38.19 -8.74
N HIS A 173 -26.84 -39.19 -9.34
CA HIS A 173 -28.27 -39.38 -9.24
C HIS A 173 -28.53 -40.85 -8.95
#